data_8736dab7e5628fa8de9df69a2866559d
#
_entry.id   8736dab7e5628fa8de9df69a2866559d
#
_cell.length_a   1.000
_cell.length_b   1.000
_cell.length_c   1.000
_cell.angle_alpha   90.00
_cell.angle_beta   90.00
_cell.angle_gamma   90.00
#
_symmetry.space_group_name_H-M   'P 1'
#
loop_
_entity.id
_entity.type
_entity.pdbx_description
1 polymer ?
#
loop_
_entity_poly.entity_id
_entity_poly.type
_entity_poly.pdbx_seq_one_letter_code
_entity_poly.pdbx_strand_id
1 'polypeptide(L)'
;VKIHRAAITAAGRGVRQYPASDTVQKAMLPLVDRDGLTKPVLQVIAEEAIDSGIEELCVVAAPGDEAVYRQHFRSYAEMLRSAFRGVAWAEEQARRIARLEERLHFAVQPRPEGYGHAVWCARDFVGDRPFLLLLGDHIYVSRETSERPRRCARQLLDMAEAESCPVSAVQATREHLIHQYGTLAGRKVAHDPNVYQIERIIEKPNPTLAELHLHVPGLRAGHYLCFFGMHVLTSRIFELLDAAIAEAHDAGDPTPIPLTTSLDQLARETKYLALETRGTRHNLGIQYGFVEAQIALALSGADRERVLALLLESVLRNESL
;
A
#
# COMPACT_ATOMS: atom_id res chain seq x y z
N VAL A 1 -17.48 7.92 -10.94
CA VAL A 1 -16.40 8.00 -11.96
C VAL A 1 -15.52 6.78 -11.79
N LYS A 2 -15.23 6.06 -12.88
CA LYS A 2 -14.36 4.88 -12.83
C LYS A 2 -12.90 5.28 -12.65
N ILE A 3 -12.17 4.54 -11.84
CA ILE A 3 -10.78 4.84 -11.48
C ILE A 3 -9.85 3.90 -12.23
N HIS A 4 -9.02 4.44 -13.11
CA HIS A 4 -8.17 3.68 -14.04
C HIS A 4 -6.69 3.75 -13.72
N ARG A 5 -6.27 4.74 -12.92
CA ARG A 5 -4.86 5.01 -12.63
C ARG A 5 -4.50 4.71 -11.19
N ALA A 6 -3.29 4.21 -10.98
CA ALA A 6 -2.73 4.07 -9.64
C ALA A 6 -1.30 4.61 -9.58
N ALA A 7 -0.92 5.09 -8.38
CA ALA A 7 0.45 5.45 -8.04
C ALA A 7 0.96 4.54 -6.92
N ILE A 8 2.19 4.04 -7.05
CA ILE A 8 2.89 3.24 -6.05
C ILE A 8 4.13 4.01 -5.61
N THR A 9 4.23 4.38 -4.34
CA THR A 9 5.40 5.09 -3.82
C THR A 9 6.48 4.10 -3.39
N ALA A 10 7.58 4.02 -4.15
CA ALA A 10 8.68 3.09 -3.94
C ALA A 10 10.06 3.77 -3.79
N ALA A 11 10.09 5.10 -3.55
CA ALA A 11 11.33 5.87 -3.43
C ALA A 11 12.02 5.75 -2.05
N GLY A 12 11.37 5.14 -1.06
CA GLY A 12 11.89 5.02 0.30
C GLY A 12 13.06 4.05 0.41
N ARG A 13 14.20 4.48 0.98
CA ARG A 13 15.43 3.69 1.12
C ARG A 13 15.37 2.55 2.15
N GLY A 14 14.30 2.45 2.96
CA GLY A 14 14.13 1.34 3.90
C GLY A 14 15.20 1.27 4.99
N VAL A 15 15.61 2.41 5.57
CA VAL A 15 16.67 2.50 6.59
C VAL A 15 16.53 1.54 7.77
N ARG A 16 15.32 1.09 8.07
CA ARG A 16 15.05 0.08 9.12
C ARG A 16 15.45 -1.35 8.72
N GLN A 17 15.76 -1.58 7.45
CA GLN A 17 16.22 -2.86 6.91
C GLN A 17 17.72 -2.80 6.51
N TYR A 18 18.41 -1.73 6.94
CA TYR A 18 19.83 -1.59 6.75
C TYR A 18 20.59 -2.74 7.49
N PRO A 19 21.68 -3.29 6.93
CA PRO A 19 22.37 -2.84 5.71
C PRO A 19 21.84 -3.45 4.40
N ALA A 20 20.94 -4.41 4.41
CA ALA A 20 20.47 -5.10 3.20
C ALA A 20 19.82 -4.15 2.18
N SER A 21 19.07 -3.16 2.64
CA SER A 21 18.40 -2.17 1.80
C SER A 21 19.35 -1.15 1.14
N ASP A 22 20.62 -1.14 1.49
CA ASP A 22 21.65 -0.36 0.82
C ASP A 22 22.07 -1.02 -0.52
N THR A 23 22.06 -2.34 -0.56
CA THR A 23 22.47 -3.12 -1.73
C THR A 23 21.30 -3.47 -2.64
N VAL A 24 20.13 -3.78 -2.07
CA VAL A 24 18.92 -4.18 -2.81
C VAL A 24 17.77 -3.26 -2.42
N GLN A 25 17.14 -2.65 -3.43
CA GLN A 25 15.94 -1.84 -3.22
C GLN A 25 14.87 -2.68 -2.53
N LYS A 26 14.28 -2.15 -1.45
CA LYS A 26 13.25 -2.84 -0.67
C LYS A 26 12.10 -3.38 -1.54
N ALA A 27 11.71 -2.62 -2.55
CA ALA A 27 10.67 -3.00 -3.50
C ALA A 27 11.04 -4.21 -4.38
N MET A 28 12.34 -4.56 -4.46
CA MET A 28 12.85 -5.71 -5.22
C MET A 28 13.14 -6.94 -4.35
N LEU A 29 12.92 -6.88 -3.04
CA LEU A 29 13.08 -8.05 -2.18
C LEU A 29 12.03 -9.13 -2.55
N PRO A 30 12.43 -10.42 -2.57
CA PRO A 30 11.56 -11.49 -3.03
C PRO A 30 10.56 -11.93 -1.95
N LEU A 31 9.33 -12.19 -2.36
CA LEU A 31 8.29 -12.87 -1.58
C LEU A 31 7.70 -14.01 -2.39
N VAL A 32 7.32 -15.09 -1.73
CA VAL A 32 6.46 -16.12 -2.34
C VAL A 32 5.02 -15.65 -2.25
N ASP A 33 4.41 -15.42 -3.40
CA ASP A 33 3.03 -14.96 -3.47
C ASP A 33 2.04 -16.13 -3.32
N ARG A 34 0.74 -15.82 -3.28
CA ARG A 34 -0.38 -16.77 -3.11
C ARG A 34 -0.45 -17.87 -4.17
N ASP A 35 0.12 -17.63 -5.34
CA ASP A 35 0.23 -18.60 -6.44
C ASP A 35 1.46 -19.53 -6.31
N GLY A 36 2.23 -19.43 -5.22
CA GLY A 36 3.44 -20.20 -4.98
C GLY A 36 4.67 -19.70 -5.73
N LEU A 37 4.57 -18.61 -6.49
CA LEU A 37 5.68 -18.06 -7.25
C LEU A 37 6.42 -16.98 -6.46
N THR A 38 7.76 -16.99 -6.58
CA THR A 38 8.59 -15.94 -5.98
C THR A 38 8.60 -14.71 -6.88
N LYS A 39 8.14 -13.58 -6.33
CA LYS A 39 8.02 -12.29 -7.01
C LYS A 39 8.66 -11.18 -6.20
N PRO A 40 9.18 -10.10 -6.82
CA PRO A 40 9.54 -8.91 -6.07
C PRO A 40 8.31 -8.28 -5.41
N VAL A 41 8.51 -7.63 -4.27
CA VAL A 41 7.47 -6.87 -3.56
C VAL A 41 6.70 -5.94 -4.49
N LEU A 42 7.41 -5.18 -5.34
CA LEU A 42 6.80 -4.25 -6.29
C LEU A 42 5.82 -4.94 -7.24
N GLN A 43 6.17 -6.13 -7.73
CA GLN A 43 5.28 -6.90 -8.61
C GLN A 43 4.02 -7.34 -7.88
N VAL A 44 4.13 -7.83 -6.64
CA VAL A 44 2.97 -8.24 -5.83
C VAL A 44 2.01 -7.07 -5.60
N ILE A 45 2.55 -5.85 -5.31
CA ILE A 45 1.75 -4.64 -5.13
C ILE A 45 1.14 -4.16 -6.46
N ALA A 46 1.89 -4.21 -7.55
CA ALA A 46 1.37 -3.85 -8.87
C ALA A 46 0.24 -4.79 -9.32
N GLU A 47 0.37 -6.09 -9.07
CA GLU A 47 -0.68 -7.07 -9.33
C GLU A 47 -1.92 -6.85 -8.45
N GLU A 48 -1.78 -6.37 -7.21
CA GLU A 48 -2.92 -5.97 -6.37
C GLU A 48 -3.78 -4.89 -7.06
N ALA A 49 -3.13 -3.88 -7.67
CA ALA A 49 -3.83 -2.82 -8.40
C ALA A 49 -4.45 -3.31 -9.72
N ILE A 50 -3.68 -4.02 -10.55
CA ILE A 50 -4.14 -4.50 -11.87
C ILE A 50 -5.29 -5.50 -11.73
N ASP A 51 -5.18 -6.44 -10.81
CA ASP A 51 -6.24 -7.42 -10.54
C ASP A 51 -7.51 -6.76 -9.92
N SER A 52 -7.36 -5.53 -9.44
CA SER A 52 -8.48 -4.69 -8.95
C SER A 52 -9.13 -3.85 -10.05
N GLY A 53 -8.61 -3.89 -11.28
CA GLY A 53 -9.19 -3.20 -12.44
C GLY A 53 -8.48 -1.89 -12.82
N ILE A 54 -7.31 -1.60 -12.25
CA ILE A 54 -6.45 -0.48 -12.68
C ILE A 54 -5.85 -0.79 -14.05
N GLU A 55 -5.77 0.22 -14.91
CA GLU A 55 -5.30 0.09 -16.29
C GLU A 55 -3.87 0.62 -16.47
N GLU A 56 -3.50 1.66 -15.73
CA GLU A 56 -2.18 2.29 -15.79
C GLU A 56 -1.60 2.51 -14.37
N LEU A 57 -0.31 2.24 -14.21
CA LEU A 57 0.41 2.35 -12.94
C LEU A 57 1.61 3.29 -13.08
N CYS A 58 1.78 4.20 -12.13
CA CYS A 58 3.01 4.96 -11.97
C CYS A 58 3.76 4.52 -10.72
N VAL A 59 5.00 4.10 -10.87
CA VAL A 59 5.91 3.82 -9.75
C VAL A 59 6.77 5.04 -9.51
N VAL A 60 6.65 5.63 -8.33
CA VAL A 60 7.51 6.73 -7.89
C VAL A 60 8.75 6.13 -7.25
N ALA A 61 9.89 6.26 -7.92
CA ALA A 61 11.17 5.66 -7.56
C ALA A 61 12.17 6.71 -7.05
N ALA A 62 13.20 6.27 -6.32
CA ALA A 62 14.37 7.10 -6.07
C ALA A 62 15.22 7.22 -7.35
N PRO A 63 16.09 8.26 -7.45
CA PRO A 63 16.97 8.41 -8.61
C PRO A 63 17.81 7.16 -8.85
N GLY A 64 17.73 6.60 -10.06
CA GLY A 64 18.43 5.39 -10.50
C GLY A 64 17.70 4.07 -10.24
N ASP A 65 16.76 4.02 -9.30
CA ASP A 65 16.00 2.80 -9.00
C ASP A 65 14.98 2.46 -10.10
N GLU A 66 14.48 3.46 -10.84
CA GLU A 66 13.55 3.26 -11.96
C GLU A 66 14.14 2.36 -13.06
N ALA A 67 15.44 2.46 -13.28
CA ALA A 67 16.13 1.62 -14.28
C ALA A 67 16.11 0.15 -13.87
N VAL A 68 16.34 -0.15 -12.60
CA VAL A 68 16.30 -1.51 -12.03
C VAL A 68 14.90 -2.09 -12.12
N TYR A 69 13.88 -1.32 -11.74
CA TYR A 69 12.48 -1.75 -11.80
C TYR A 69 12.05 -2.02 -13.24
N ARG A 70 12.36 -1.11 -14.16
CA ARG A 70 12.05 -1.25 -15.58
C ARG A 70 12.73 -2.48 -16.19
N GLN A 71 14.01 -2.69 -15.88
CA GLN A 71 14.75 -3.84 -16.38
C GLN A 71 14.15 -5.17 -15.89
N HIS A 72 13.73 -5.24 -14.62
CA HIS A 72 13.07 -6.43 -14.09
C HIS A 72 11.87 -6.84 -14.95
N PHE A 73 10.93 -5.93 -15.17
CA PHE A 73 9.72 -6.24 -15.92
C PHE A 73 10.00 -6.60 -17.39
N ARG A 74 10.98 -5.95 -18.05
CA ARG A 74 11.39 -6.25 -19.41
C ARG A 74 12.04 -7.62 -19.56
N SER A 75 13.05 -7.87 -18.74
CA SER A 75 13.89 -9.07 -18.90
C SER A 75 13.22 -10.33 -18.36
N TYR A 76 12.33 -10.20 -17.36
CA TYR A 76 11.78 -11.35 -16.65
C TYR A 76 10.85 -12.19 -17.53
N ALA A 77 10.03 -11.57 -18.38
CA ALA A 77 9.16 -12.28 -19.31
C ALA A 77 9.95 -13.11 -20.35
N GLU A 78 11.05 -12.56 -20.87
CA GLU A 78 11.94 -13.26 -21.81
C GLU A 78 12.70 -14.39 -21.12
N MET A 79 13.19 -14.15 -19.91
CA MET A 79 13.89 -15.15 -19.11
C MET A 79 12.99 -16.34 -18.78
N LEU A 80 11.73 -16.11 -18.39
CA LEU A 80 10.77 -17.17 -18.14
C LEU A 80 10.52 -18.03 -19.38
N ARG A 81 10.31 -17.41 -20.56
CA ARG A 81 10.11 -18.15 -21.82
C ARG A 81 11.34 -18.95 -22.24
N SER A 82 12.54 -18.41 -21.95
CA SER A 82 13.79 -19.07 -22.27
C SER A 82 14.08 -20.24 -21.33
N ALA A 83 14.01 -20.01 -20.02
CA ALA A 83 14.40 -21.00 -19.01
C ALA A 83 13.36 -22.14 -18.85
N PHE A 84 12.07 -21.84 -19.12
CA PHE A 84 10.96 -22.78 -18.91
C PHE A 84 10.13 -22.97 -20.18
N ARG A 85 10.82 -23.14 -21.33
CA ARG A 85 10.17 -23.31 -22.65
C ARG A 85 9.13 -24.42 -22.65
N GLY A 86 7.88 -24.08 -23.03
CA GLY A 86 6.78 -25.04 -23.13
C GLY A 86 6.11 -25.38 -21.79
N VAL A 87 6.49 -24.72 -20.71
CA VAL A 87 5.86 -24.93 -19.40
C VAL A 87 4.72 -23.91 -19.22
N ALA A 88 3.49 -24.41 -19.08
CA ALA A 88 2.27 -23.59 -19.11
C ALA A 88 2.25 -22.46 -18.10
N TRP A 89 2.69 -22.69 -16.84
CA TRP A 89 2.72 -21.64 -15.82
C TRP A 89 3.71 -20.51 -16.16
N ALA A 90 4.86 -20.86 -16.77
CA ALA A 90 5.86 -19.87 -17.13
C ALA A 90 5.40 -19.00 -18.31
N GLU A 91 4.73 -19.59 -19.28
CA GLU A 91 4.08 -18.86 -20.39
C GLU A 91 3.00 -17.90 -19.88
N GLU A 92 2.15 -18.34 -18.93
CA GLU A 92 1.12 -17.48 -18.35
C GLU A 92 1.75 -16.32 -17.55
N GLN A 93 2.75 -16.59 -16.73
CA GLN A 93 3.46 -15.54 -15.99
C GLN A 93 4.19 -14.57 -16.93
N ALA A 94 4.82 -15.05 -17.97
CA ALA A 94 5.48 -14.20 -18.97
C ALA A 94 4.46 -13.26 -19.66
N ARG A 95 3.26 -13.76 -20.02
CA ARG A 95 2.19 -12.93 -20.56
C ARG A 95 1.71 -11.88 -19.55
N ARG A 96 1.54 -12.28 -18.29
CA ARG A 96 1.08 -11.39 -17.22
C ARG A 96 2.05 -10.25 -16.97
N ILE A 97 3.36 -10.56 -16.93
CA ILE A 97 4.41 -9.55 -16.73
C ILE A 97 4.53 -8.62 -17.93
N ALA A 98 4.45 -9.13 -19.15
CA ALA A 98 4.50 -8.30 -20.35
C ALA A 98 3.32 -7.29 -20.36
N ARG A 99 2.11 -7.73 -20.02
CA ARG A 99 0.95 -6.83 -19.89
C ARG A 99 1.13 -5.81 -18.77
N LEU A 100 1.82 -6.16 -17.68
CA LEU A 100 2.11 -5.24 -16.59
C LEU A 100 3.15 -4.21 -17.04
N GLU A 101 4.21 -4.62 -17.75
CA GLU A 101 5.22 -3.72 -18.29
C GLU A 101 4.62 -2.63 -19.19
N GLU A 102 3.72 -3.01 -20.10
CA GLU A 102 3.03 -2.08 -21.01
C GLU A 102 2.24 -0.98 -20.29
N ARG A 103 1.85 -1.23 -19.02
CA ARG A 103 1.02 -0.35 -18.19
C ARG A 103 1.82 0.45 -17.16
N LEU A 104 3.14 0.18 -17.07
CA LEU A 104 4.02 0.79 -16.07
C LEU A 104 4.61 2.10 -16.57
N HIS A 105 4.40 3.14 -15.78
CA HIS A 105 5.04 4.43 -15.88
C HIS A 105 5.94 4.65 -14.66
N PHE A 106 6.90 5.54 -14.78
CA PHE A 106 7.82 5.86 -13.68
C PHE A 106 7.91 7.37 -13.50
N ALA A 107 7.85 7.81 -12.26
CA ALA A 107 8.21 9.14 -11.82
C ALA A 107 9.39 9.02 -10.85
N VAL A 108 10.22 10.05 -10.78
CA VAL A 108 11.38 10.08 -9.88
C VAL A 108 11.14 11.09 -8.78
N GLN A 109 11.33 10.67 -7.53
CA GLN A 109 11.41 11.58 -6.40
C GLN A 109 12.87 12.04 -6.27
N PRO A 110 13.24 13.26 -6.73
CA PRO A 110 14.63 13.67 -6.85
C PRO A 110 15.32 13.87 -5.50
N ARG A 111 14.57 14.20 -4.47
CA ARG A 111 15.02 14.40 -3.09
C ARG A 111 14.07 13.70 -2.11
N PRO A 112 14.58 13.10 -1.03
CA PRO A 112 13.76 12.35 -0.07
C PRO A 112 13.01 13.27 0.92
N GLU A 113 12.19 14.19 0.42
CA GLU A 113 11.47 15.20 1.19
C GLU A 113 10.19 14.68 1.86
N GLY A 114 10.03 13.37 1.99
CA GLY A 114 8.93 12.75 2.70
C GLY A 114 7.90 12.07 1.81
N TYR A 115 6.90 11.46 2.45
CA TYR A 115 5.88 10.68 1.77
C TYR A 115 4.91 11.55 0.94
N GLY A 116 4.54 12.73 1.45
CA GLY A 116 3.73 13.69 0.70
C GLY A 116 4.42 14.11 -0.60
N HIS A 117 5.73 14.41 -0.54
CA HIS A 117 6.51 14.74 -1.74
C HIS A 117 6.59 13.56 -2.74
N ALA A 118 6.73 12.31 -2.26
CA ALA A 118 6.69 11.15 -3.13
C ALA A 118 5.35 11.05 -3.88
N VAL A 119 4.23 11.26 -3.19
CA VAL A 119 2.90 11.30 -3.83
C VAL A 119 2.81 12.42 -4.85
N TRP A 120 3.28 13.61 -4.51
CA TRP A 120 3.28 14.77 -5.41
C TRP A 120 4.06 14.52 -6.71
N CYS A 121 5.13 13.74 -6.69
CA CYS A 121 5.88 13.38 -7.89
C CYS A 121 5.07 12.59 -8.93
N ALA A 122 3.94 12.00 -8.55
CA ALA A 122 3.05 11.29 -9.48
C ALA A 122 2.04 12.20 -10.20
N ARG A 123 1.98 13.51 -9.91
CA ARG A 123 0.92 14.44 -10.39
C ARG A 123 0.80 14.49 -11.91
N ASP A 124 1.94 14.55 -12.62
CA ASP A 124 1.95 14.66 -14.08
C ASP A 124 1.38 13.41 -14.77
N PHE A 125 1.59 12.24 -14.17
CA PHE A 125 0.97 11.00 -14.64
C PHE A 125 -0.53 10.94 -14.30
N VAL A 126 -0.91 11.33 -13.09
CA VAL A 126 -2.31 11.26 -12.64
C VAL A 126 -3.20 12.27 -13.36
N GLY A 127 -2.72 13.51 -13.54
CA GLY A 127 -3.51 14.62 -14.08
C GLY A 127 -4.71 14.96 -13.18
N ASP A 128 -5.84 15.31 -13.79
CA ASP A 128 -7.04 15.77 -13.09
C ASP A 128 -8.00 14.64 -12.65
N ARG A 129 -7.56 13.37 -12.74
CA ARG A 129 -8.42 12.22 -12.48
C ARG A 129 -8.26 11.70 -11.05
N PRO A 130 -9.30 11.06 -10.49
CA PRO A 130 -9.11 10.28 -9.26
C PRO A 130 -8.19 9.09 -9.53
N PHE A 131 -7.42 8.71 -8.53
CA PHE A 131 -6.44 7.64 -8.62
C PHE A 131 -6.34 6.82 -7.34
N LEU A 132 -5.89 5.58 -7.47
CA LEU A 132 -5.53 4.71 -6.35
C LEU A 132 -4.06 4.97 -5.97
N LEU A 133 -3.81 5.22 -4.69
CA LEU A 133 -2.48 5.35 -4.12
C LEU A 133 -2.16 4.14 -3.26
N LEU A 134 -1.00 3.52 -3.49
CA LEU A 134 -0.50 2.36 -2.75
C LEU A 134 0.90 2.64 -2.20
N LEU A 135 1.19 2.11 -1.02
CA LEU A 135 2.53 2.11 -0.44
C LEU A 135 3.38 0.98 -1.05
N GLY A 136 4.58 1.29 -1.51
CA GLY A 136 5.52 0.34 -2.13
C GLY A 136 6.22 -0.61 -1.16
N ASP A 137 5.83 -0.59 0.11
CA ASP A 137 6.35 -1.47 1.17
C ASP A 137 5.25 -2.12 2.01
N HIS A 138 4.03 -2.18 1.49
CA HIS A 138 2.92 -2.83 2.16
C HIS A 138 2.35 -3.96 1.30
N ILE A 139 2.17 -5.12 1.92
CA ILE A 139 1.46 -6.25 1.31
C ILE A 139 0.05 -6.30 1.89
N TYR A 140 -0.92 -6.58 1.02
CA TYR A 140 -2.33 -6.59 1.34
C TYR A 140 -2.91 -7.99 1.10
N VAL A 141 -3.56 -8.52 2.13
CA VAL A 141 -4.18 -9.84 2.06
C VAL A 141 -5.68 -9.72 2.36
N SER A 142 -6.50 -9.95 1.34
CA SER A 142 -7.96 -9.95 1.50
C SER A 142 -8.41 -11.13 2.37
N ARG A 143 -9.39 -10.89 3.22
CA ARG A 143 -10.08 -11.89 4.05
C ARG A 143 -11.51 -12.15 3.61
N GLU A 144 -11.88 -11.74 2.41
CA GLU A 144 -13.17 -12.12 1.85
C GLU A 144 -13.25 -13.63 1.60
N THR A 145 -14.39 -14.22 1.94
CA THR A 145 -14.65 -15.67 1.87
C THR A 145 -15.59 -16.05 0.73
N SER A 146 -15.86 -15.11 -0.20
CA SER A 146 -16.70 -15.37 -1.37
C SER A 146 -16.00 -16.31 -2.36
N GLU A 147 -16.74 -16.92 -3.29
CA GLU A 147 -16.18 -17.74 -4.37
C GLU A 147 -15.16 -16.98 -5.24
N ARG A 148 -15.32 -15.66 -5.35
CA ARG A 148 -14.37 -14.74 -6.01
C ARG A 148 -14.04 -13.59 -5.08
N PRO A 149 -13.09 -13.80 -4.15
CA PRO A 149 -12.75 -12.80 -3.16
C PRO A 149 -12.14 -11.57 -3.83
N ARG A 150 -12.71 -10.39 -3.54
CA ARG A 150 -12.16 -9.12 -4.04
C ARG A 150 -10.84 -8.83 -3.35
N ARG A 151 -9.91 -8.27 -4.10
CA ARG A 151 -8.69 -7.68 -3.57
C ARG A 151 -9.04 -6.53 -2.62
N CYS A 152 -8.14 -6.18 -1.69
CA CYS A 152 -8.35 -5.03 -0.81
C CYS A 152 -8.50 -3.72 -1.61
N ALA A 153 -7.69 -3.55 -2.65
CA ALA A 153 -7.79 -2.40 -3.55
C ALA A 153 -9.14 -2.35 -4.27
N ARG A 154 -9.70 -3.51 -4.71
CA ARG A 154 -11.02 -3.53 -5.36
C ARG A 154 -12.14 -3.11 -4.40
N GLN A 155 -12.09 -3.52 -3.14
CA GLN A 155 -13.06 -3.09 -2.13
C GLN A 155 -13.06 -1.56 -1.98
N LEU A 156 -11.87 -0.96 -1.97
CA LEU A 156 -11.70 0.49 -1.85
C LEU A 156 -12.20 1.23 -3.10
N LEU A 157 -11.86 0.72 -4.29
CA LEU A 157 -12.31 1.27 -5.57
C LEU A 157 -13.83 1.22 -5.70
N ASP A 158 -14.48 0.08 -5.34
CA ASP A 158 -15.93 -0.06 -5.36
C ASP A 158 -16.61 1.02 -4.52
N MET A 159 -16.09 1.29 -3.32
CA MET A 159 -16.62 2.32 -2.44
C MET A 159 -16.43 3.72 -3.02
N ALA A 160 -15.24 4.04 -3.50
CA ALA A 160 -14.95 5.36 -4.06
C ALA A 160 -15.75 5.66 -5.34
N GLU A 161 -15.92 4.66 -6.20
CA GLU A 161 -16.73 4.76 -7.42
C GLU A 161 -18.23 4.95 -7.10
N ALA A 162 -18.75 4.23 -6.08
CA ALA A 162 -20.14 4.35 -5.65
C ALA A 162 -20.43 5.71 -5.00
N GLU A 163 -19.56 6.16 -4.10
CA GLU A 163 -19.75 7.38 -3.34
C GLU A 163 -19.25 8.66 -4.05
N SER A 164 -18.50 8.48 -5.16
CA SER A 164 -17.92 9.57 -5.96
C SER A 164 -17.13 10.58 -5.12
N CYS A 165 -16.39 10.10 -4.12
CA CYS A 165 -15.57 10.90 -3.22
C CYS A 165 -14.25 10.19 -2.88
N PRO A 166 -13.24 10.90 -2.33
CA PRO A 166 -12.05 10.28 -1.77
C PRO A 166 -12.40 9.24 -0.69
N VAL A 167 -11.67 8.12 -0.70
CA VAL A 167 -11.82 7.05 0.30
C VAL A 167 -10.44 6.53 0.70
N SER A 168 -10.19 6.40 1.99
CA SER A 168 -9.00 5.74 2.52
C SER A 168 -9.34 4.41 3.17
N ALA A 169 -8.55 3.38 2.89
CA ALA A 169 -8.63 2.15 3.64
C ALA A 169 -8.06 2.35 5.05
N VAL A 170 -8.74 1.79 6.05
CA VAL A 170 -8.35 1.84 7.45
C VAL A 170 -8.43 0.47 8.09
N GLN A 171 -7.76 0.33 9.23
CA GLN A 171 -7.81 -0.86 10.08
C GLN A 171 -7.84 -0.44 11.54
N ALA A 172 -8.73 -1.07 12.34
CA ALA A 172 -8.70 -0.94 13.79
C ALA A 172 -7.37 -1.47 14.33
N THR A 173 -6.58 -0.60 14.95
CA THR A 173 -5.20 -0.87 15.40
C THR A 173 -5.10 -0.61 16.90
N ARG A 174 -4.36 -1.47 17.62
CA ARG A 174 -4.14 -1.33 19.06
C ARG A 174 -3.31 -0.09 19.38
N GLU A 175 -3.61 0.56 20.49
CA GLU A 175 -3.01 1.80 20.96
C GLU A 175 -1.46 1.81 20.93
N HIS A 176 -0.81 0.73 21.34
CA HIS A 176 0.66 0.66 21.36
C HIS A 176 1.32 0.68 19.98
N LEU A 177 0.54 0.53 18.89
CA LEU A 177 1.03 0.52 17.52
C LEU A 177 0.72 1.80 16.74
N ILE A 178 -0.14 2.70 17.26
CA ILE A 178 -0.61 3.88 16.52
C ILE A 178 0.52 4.85 16.14
N HIS A 179 1.59 4.89 16.94
CA HIS A 179 2.77 5.71 16.67
C HIS A 179 3.48 5.38 15.34
N GLN A 180 3.08 4.30 14.66
CA GLN A 180 3.62 3.89 13.37
C GLN A 180 2.80 4.39 12.19
N TYR A 181 1.57 4.88 12.41
CA TYR A 181 0.59 5.12 11.36
C TYR A 181 -0.08 6.49 11.50
N GLY A 182 -0.47 7.07 10.37
CA GLY A 182 -1.49 8.11 10.37
C GLY A 182 -2.79 7.53 10.91
N THR A 183 -3.36 8.22 11.89
CA THR A 183 -4.54 7.78 12.65
C THR A 183 -5.65 8.81 12.51
N LEU A 184 -6.90 8.37 12.47
CA LEU A 184 -8.02 9.25 12.21
C LEU A 184 -9.18 9.07 13.21
N ALA A 185 -9.96 10.15 13.35
CA ALA A 185 -11.29 10.14 13.93
C ALA A 185 -12.33 10.29 12.83
N GLY A 186 -13.51 9.72 13.07
CA GLY A 186 -14.62 9.85 12.14
C GLY A 186 -15.92 9.30 12.73
N ARG A 187 -17.03 9.62 12.08
CA ARG A 187 -18.37 9.12 12.44
C ARG A 187 -18.79 8.02 11.49
N LYS A 188 -19.37 6.95 12.03
CA LYS A 188 -19.97 5.88 11.21
C LYS A 188 -21.03 6.43 10.28
N VAL A 189 -21.00 5.97 9.03
CA VAL A 189 -22.05 6.25 8.05
C VAL A 189 -23.23 5.33 8.31
N ALA A 190 -24.45 5.88 8.27
CA ALA A 190 -25.66 5.18 8.72
C ALA A 190 -25.97 3.86 8.00
N HIS A 191 -25.46 3.68 6.77
CA HIS A 191 -25.82 2.54 5.93
C HIS A 191 -24.75 1.44 5.87
N ASP A 192 -23.53 1.69 6.38
CA ASP A 192 -22.44 0.69 6.39
C ASP A 192 -21.62 0.82 7.69
N PRO A 193 -21.61 -0.21 8.55
CA PRO A 193 -20.89 -0.19 9.81
C PRO A 193 -19.36 -0.13 9.66
N ASN A 194 -18.83 -0.41 8.47
CA ASN A 194 -17.40 -0.38 8.18
C ASN A 194 -16.95 0.92 7.49
N VAL A 195 -17.86 1.87 7.29
CA VAL A 195 -17.57 3.15 6.63
C VAL A 195 -17.72 4.30 7.62
N TYR A 196 -16.76 5.21 7.58
CA TYR A 196 -16.69 6.36 8.45
C TYR A 196 -16.51 7.63 7.63
N GLN A 197 -17.22 8.71 7.98
CA GLN A 197 -16.90 10.05 7.51
C GLN A 197 -15.70 10.55 8.32
N ILE A 198 -14.59 10.84 7.66
CA ILE A 198 -13.38 11.35 8.32
C ILE A 198 -13.62 12.77 8.82
N GLU A 199 -13.20 13.05 10.05
CA GLU A 199 -13.32 14.36 10.69
C GLU A 199 -11.96 14.96 11.05
N ARG A 200 -10.98 14.11 11.37
CA ARG A 200 -9.64 14.53 11.79
C ARG A 200 -8.61 13.45 11.50
N ILE A 201 -7.40 13.89 11.13
CA ILE A 201 -6.27 12.99 10.90
C ILE A 201 -5.06 13.53 11.64
N ILE A 202 -4.30 12.66 12.33
CA ILE A 202 -3.04 13.00 13.00
C ILE A 202 -1.97 11.98 12.58
N GLU A 203 -0.81 12.50 12.17
CA GLU A 203 0.34 11.65 11.83
C GLU A 203 0.98 11.08 13.10
N LYS A 204 1.04 9.77 13.19
CA LYS A 204 1.75 9.02 14.24
C LYS A 204 1.53 9.57 15.65
N PRO A 205 0.28 9.68 16.11
CA PRO A 205 -0.02 10.27 17.41
C PRO A 205 0.56 9.43 18.54
N ASN A 206 0.87 10.08 19.66
CA ASN A 206 1.05 9.38 20.91
C ASN A 206 -0.32 8.99 21.52
N PRO A 207 -0.38 8.07 22.50
CA PRO A 207 -1.63 7.62 23.09
C PRO A 207 -2.49 8.77 23.66
N THR A 208 -1.87 9.75 24.32
CA THR A 208 -2.59 10.89 24.91
C THR A 208 -3.30 11.73 23.84
N LEU A 209 -2.62 12.05 22.75
CA LEU A 209 -3.24 12.78 21.63
C LEU A 209 -4.35 11.97 20.97
N ALA A 210 -4.16 10.66 20.84
CA ALA A 210 -5.16 9.77 20.26
C ALA A 210 -6.43 9.70 21.15
N GLU A 211 -6.27 9.57 22.46
CA GLU A 211 -7.38 9.55 23.41
C GLU A 211 -8.18 10.87 23.39
N LEU A 212 -7.49 12.01 23.33
CA LEU A 212 -8.13 13.31 23.32
C LEU A 212 -8.85 13.64 22.00
N HIS A 213 -8.36 13.15 20.86
CA HIS A 213 -8.75 13.68 19.55
C HIS A 213 -9.20 12.65 18.53
N LEU A 214 -8.92 11.36 18.73
CA LEU A 214 -9.11 10.33 17.70
C LEU A 214 -10.02 9.19 18.17
N HIS A 215 -10.82 9.44 19.19
CA HIS A 215 -11.81 8.47 19.64
C HIS A 215 -12.94 8.30 18.60
N VAL A 216 -13.23 7.06 18.23
CA VAL A 216 -14.29 6.70 17.30
C VAL A 216 -15.36 5.89 18.04
N PRO A 217 -16.61 6.39 18.17
CA PRO A 217 -17.67 5.68 18.85
C PRO A 217 -17.94 4.29 18.23
N GLY A 218 -18.01 3.28 19.09
CA GLY A 218 -18.28 1.90 18.69
C GLY A 218 -17.05 1.07 18.29
N LEU A 219 -15.83 1.63 18.35
CA LEU A 219 -14.62 0.82 18.37
C LEU A 219 -14.38 0.21 19.75
N ARG A 220 -13.67 -0.92 19.76
CA ARG A 220 -13.20 -1.54 21.00
C ARG A 220 -12.25 -0.57 21.73
N ALA A 221 -12.38 -0.47 23.06
CA ALA A 221 -11.47 0.33 23.87
C ALA A 221 -9.99 -0.01 23.59
N GLY A 222 -9.12 1.02 23.54
CA GLY A 222 -7.72 0.88 23.20
C GLY A 222 -7.44 0.54 21.72
N HIS A 223 -8.41 0.76 20.82
CA HIS A 223 -8.25 0.63 19.38
C HIS A 223 -8.60 1.95 18.69
N TYR A 224 -7.85 2.26 17.63
CA TYR A 224 -8.00 3.46 16.81
C TYR A 224 -8.00 3.11 15.33
N LEU A 225 -8.66 3.92 14.51
CA LEU A 225 -8.62 3.74 13.06
C LEU A 225 -7.31 4.27 12.50
N CYS A 226 -6.47 3.38 12.00
CA CYS A 226 -5.21 3.73 11.35
C CYS A 226 -5.27 3.48 9.86
N PHE A 227 -4.61 4.33 9.07
CA PHE A 227 -4.53 4.13 7.64
C PHE A 227 -3.94 2.76 7.28
N PHE A 228 -4.55 2.14 6.28
CA PHE A 228 -4.18 0.82 5.78
C PHE A 228 -3.04 0.88 4.73
N GLY A 229 -2.73 2.09 4.25
CA GLY A 229 -1.72 2.31 3.20
C GLY A 229 -2.29 2.24 1.78
N MET A 230 -3.60 2.35 1.64
CA MET A 230 -4.31 2.50 0.38
C MET A 230 -5.24 3.69 0.47
N HIS A 231 -5.26 4.51 -0.58
CA HIS A 231 -6.14 5.66 -0.69
C HIS A 231 -6.67 5.78 -2.12
N VAL A 232 -7.92 6.10 -2.29
CA VAL A 232 -8.44 6.71 -3.52
C VAL A 232 -8.54 8.19 -3.28
N LEU A 233 -7.81 8.97 -4.06
CA LEU A 233 -7.72 10.43 -3.92
C LEU A 233 -8.13 11.11 -5.22
N THR A 234 -8.54 12.37 -5.11
CA THR A 234 -8.74 13.27 -6.25
C THR A 234 -7.49 14.10 -6.50
N SER A 235 -7.40 14.74 -7.67
CA SER A 235 -6.30 15.67 -8.03
C SER A 235 -6.13 16.83 -7.06
N ARG A 236 -7.19 17.18 -6.30
CA ARG A 236 -7.12 18.22 -5.26
C ARG A 236 -5.97 17.98 -4.26
N ILE A 237 -5.60 16.73 -4.02
CA ILE A 237 -4.48 16.40 -3.13
C ILE A 237 -3.16 17.02 -3.60
N PHE A 238 -2.94 17.17 -4.90
CA PHE A 238 -1.71 17.74 -5.44
C PHE A 238 -1.59 19.23 -5.16
N GLU A 239 -2.71 19.97 -5.24
CA GLU A 239 -2.73 21.39 -4.87
C GLU A 239 -2.43 21.61 -3.38
N LEU A 240 -2.96 20.74 -2.52
CA LEU A 240 -2.66 20.76 -1.08
C LEU A 240 -1.21 20.41 -0.79
N LEU A 241 -0.64 19.48 -1.54
CA LEU A 241 0.78 19.12 -1.43
C LEU A 241 1.69 20.21 -2.00
N ASP A 242 1.30 20.88 -3.09
CA ASP A 242 2.03 22.06 -3.62
C ASP A 242 2.17 23.14 -2.54
N ALA A 243 1.07 23.45 -1.86
CA ALA A 243 1.07 24.43 -0.79
C ALA A 243 1.96 24.00 0.39
N ALA A 244 1.86 22.74 0.83
CA ALA A 244 2.66 22.21 1.93
C ALA A 244 4.16 22.15 1.59
N ILE A 245 4.53 21.85 0.35
CA ILE A 245 5.92 21.84 -0.13
C ILE A 245 6.47 23.27 -0.15
N ALA A 246 5.70 24.22 -0.70
CA ALA A 246 6.09 25.63 -0.75
C ALA A 246 6.32 26.20 0.66
N GLU A 247 5.40 25.96 1.60
CA GLU A 247 5.51 26.39 2.99
C GLU A 247 6.76 25.82 3.69
N ALA A 248 7.04 24.52 3.49
CA ALA A 248 8.22 23.88 4.05
C ALA A 248 9.53 24.46 3.49
N HIS A 249 9.57 24.73 2.18
CA HIS A 249 10.74 25.33 1.53
C HIS A 249 10.96 26.79 1.96
N ASP A 250 9.89 27.58 2.07
CA ASP A 250 9.96 28.99 2.51
C ASP A 250 10.40 29.09 3.98
N ALA A 251 9.98 28.16 4.81
CA ALA A 251 10.39 28.07 6.20
C ALA A 251 11.83 27.52 6.39
N GLY A 252 12.44 26.95 5.34
CA GLY A 252 13.70 26.22 5.42
C GLY A 252 13.63 24.99 6.32
N ASP A 253 12.46 24.42 6.49
CA ASP A 253 12.21 23.28 7.37
C ASP A 253 12.69 21.97 6.70
N PRO A 254 13.69 21.26 7.28
CA PRO A 254 14.16 19.99 6.75
C PRO A 254 13.24 18.82 7.09
N THR A 255 12.14 19.03 7.82
CA THR A 255 11.21 17.99 8.25
C THR A 255 10.52 17.36 7.03
N PRO A 256 10.49 16.02 6.93
CA PRO A 256 9.82 15.36 5.83
C PRO A 256 8.34 15.73 5.76
N ILE A 257 7.86 16.09 4.58
CA ILE A 257 6.49 16.50 4.30
C ILE A 257 5.56 15.27 4.42
N PRO A 258 4.67 15.19 5.42
CA PRO A 258 3.75 14.07 5.56
C PRO A 258 2.56 14.23 4.61
N LEU A 259 2.03 13.13 4.12
CA LEU A 259 0.77 13.13 3.36
C LEU A 259 -0.44 13.47 4.27
N THR A 260 -0.40 13.05 5.51
CA THR A 260 -1.52 13.13 6.47
C THR A 260 -2.01 14.56 6.74
N THR A 261 -1.14 15.56 6.72
CA THR A 261 -1.53 16.98 6.85
C THR A 261 -2.43 17.40 5.69
N SER A 262 -2.05 17.06 4.47
CA SER A 262 -2.86 17.35 3.27
C SER A 262 -4.15 16.53 3.24
N LEU A 263 -4.14 15.30 3.75
CA LEU A 263 -5.36 14.49 3.90
C LEU A 263 -6.31 15.07 4.96
N ASP A 264 -5.80 15.60 6.08
CA ASP A 264 -6.62 16.28 7.09
C ASP A 264 -7.28 17.54 6.52
N GLN A 265 -6.56 18.30 5.72
CA GLN A 265 -7.12 19.45 5.02
C GLN A 265 -8.17 19.02 3.98
N LEU A 266 -7.92 17.99 3.20
CA LEU A 266 -8.89 17.42 2.25
C LEU A 266 -10.18 17.00 2.94
N ALA A 267 -10.09 16.39 4.13
CA ALA A 267 -11.25 15.97 4.93
C ALA A 267 -12.10 17.15 5.42
N ARG A 268 -11.50 18.32 5.62
CA ARG A 268 -12.23 19.56 6.00
C ARG A 268 -12.92 20.23 4.80
N GLU A 269 -12.39 20.04 3.59
CA GLU A 269 -12.90 20.68 2.38
C GLU A 269 -13.98 19.87 1.66
N THR A 270 -13.92 18.54 1.76
CA THR A 270 -14.77 17.64 0.97
C THR A 270 -15.31 16.47 1.80
N LYS A 271 -16.35 15.81 1.29
CA LYS A 271 -16.73 14.49 1.79
C LYS A 271 -15.55 13.53 1.57
N TYR A 272 -15.00 13.00 2.65
CA TYR A 272 -13.89 12.05 2.61
C TYR A 272 -14.21 10.88 3.54
N LEU A 273 -14.20 9.67 3.00
CA LEU A 273 -14.60 8.46 3.71
C LEU A 273 -13.38 7.60 4.09
N ALA A 274 -13.55 6.87 5.17
CA ALA A 274 -12.66 5.78 5.56
C ALA A 274 -13.44 4.46 5.45
N LEU A 275 -12.85 3.46 4.80
CA LEU A 275 -13.38 2.10 4.69
C LEU A 275 -12.53 1.14 5.51
N GLU A 276 -13.12 0.50 6.51
CA GLU A 276 -12.49 -0.64 7.17
C GLU A 276 -12.56 -1.85 6.24
N THR A 277 -11.47 -2.08 5.48
CA THR A 277 -11.41 -3.15 4.47
C THR A 277 -11.39 -4.53 5.12
N ARG A 278 -12.05 -5.49 4.47
CA ARG A 278 -11.96 -6.90 4.85
C ARG A 278 -10.62 -7.49 4.38
N GLY A 279 -9.58 -7.19 5.15
CA GLY A 279 -8.22 -7.59 4.83
C GLY A 279 -7.24 -7.28 5.94
N THR A 280 -5.98 -7.63 5.71
CA THR A 280 -4.85 -7.25 6.55
C THR A 280 -3.77 -6.60 5.72
N ARG A 281 -3.11 -5.60 6.30
CA ARG A 281 -1.88 -5.04 5.76
C ARG A 281 -0.67 -5.60 6.52
N HIS A 282 0.42 -5.75 5.81
CA HIS A 282 1.70 -6.17 6.36
C HIS A 282 2.76 -5.16 5.93
N ASN A 283 3.34 -4.44 6.90
CA ASN A 283 4.35 -3.42 6.65
C ASN A 283 5.74 -4.06 6.58
N LEU A 284 6.29 -4.15 5.38
CA LEU A 284 7.63 -4.70 5.16
C LEU A 284 8.76 -3.81 5.70
N GLY A 285 8.47 -2.56 6.01
CA GLY A 285 9.46 -1.59 6.52
C GLY A 285 9.76 -1.71 8.02
N ILE A 286 9.10 -2.63 8.75
CA ILE A 286 9.33 -2.86 10.18
C ILE A 286 10.06 -4.18 10.43
N GLN A 287 10.64 -4.32 11.62
CA GLN A 287 11.26 -5.57 12.05
C GLN A 287 10.23 -6.70 12.00
N TYR A 288 10.61 -7.86 11.46
CA TYR A 288 9.76 -9.01 11.18
C TYR A 288 8.61 -8.81 10.20
N GLY A 289 8.41 -7.61 9.64
CA GLY A 289 7.33 -7.34 8.67
C GLY A 289 7.39 -8.24 7.44
N PHE A 290 8.59 -8.62 6.99
CA PHE A 290 8.77 -9.61 5.92
C PHE A 290 8.27 -11.00 6.32
N VAL A 291 8.56 -11.44 7.53
CA VAL A 291 8.10 -12.74 8.05
C VAL A 291 6.58 -12.75 8.15
N GLU A 292 5.99 -11.70 8.70
CA GLU A 292 4.54 -11.57 8.82
C GLU A 292 3.85 -11.59 7.44
N ALA A 293 4.37 -10.82 6.48
CA ALA A 293 3.83 -10.78 5.12
C ALA A 293 3.96 -12.14 4.42
N GLN A 294 5.12 -12.80 4.56
CA GLN A 294 5.36 -14.11 3.94
C GLN A 294 4.42 -15.17 4.51
N ILE A 295 4.23 -15.22 5.81
CA ILE A 295 3.29 -16.13 6.46
C ILE A 295 1.86 -15.84 5.98
N ALA A 296 1.44 -14.58 5.94
CA ALA A 296 0.10 -14.20 5.53
C ALA A 296 -0.19 -14.56 4.06
N LEU A 297 0.76 -14.30 3.14
CA LEU A 297 0.65 -14.71 1.75
C LEU A 297 0.53 -16.22 1.60
N ALA A 298 1.43 -16.97 2.25
CA ALA A 298 1.47 -18.42 2.17
C ALA A 298 0.20 -19.08 2.75
N LEU A 299 -0.31 -18.58 3.88
CA LEU A 299 -1.55 -19.09 4.50
C LEU A 299 -2.82 -18.68 3.76
N SER A 300 -2.75 -17.71 2.84
CA SER A 300 -3.86 -17.31 1.97
C SER A 300 -3.75 -17.87 0.54
N GLY A 301 -2.69 -18.63 0.25
CA GLY A 301 -2.36 -19.14 -1.06
C GLY A 301 -2.64 -20.62 -1.28
N ALA A 302 -2.19 -21.10 -2.44
CA ALA A 302 -2.39 -22.50 -2.90
C ALA A 302 -1.71 -23.53 -1.99
N ASP A 303 -0.57 -23.18 -1.38
CA ASP A 303 0.24 -24.07 -0.54
C ASP A 303 -0.10 -23.98 0.97
N ARG A 304 -1.27 -23.43 1.31
CA ARG A 304 -1.69 -23.16 2.70
C ARG A 304 -1.46 -24.34 3.63
N GLU A 305 -1.93 -25.52 3.29
CA GLU A 305 -1.86 -26.73 4.14
C GLU A 305 -0.40 -27.17 4.37
N ARG A 306 0.43 -27.12 3.33
CA ARG A 306 1.85 -27.43 3.41
C ARG A 306 2.59 -26.45 4.34
N VAL A 307 2.32 -25.17 4.20
CA VAL A 307 2.97 -24.13 5.02
C VAL A 307 2.51 -24.23 6.47
N LEU A 308 1.23 -24.49 6.72
CA LEU A 308 0.71 -24.71 8.07
C LEU A 308 1.40 -25.89 8.76
N ALA A 309 1.57 -27.01 8.06
CA ALA A 309 2.29 -28.18 8.59
C ALA A 309 3.75 -27.83 8.95
N LEU A 310 4.46 -27.12 8.05
CA LEU A 310 5.85 -26.69 8.29
C LEU A 310 5.98 -25.77 9.52
N LEU A 311 5.05 -24.84 9.71
CA LEU A 311 5.02 -23.92 10.85
C LEU A 311 4.80 -24.71 12.16
N LEU A 312 3.85 -25.64 12.19
CA LEU A 312 3.57 -26.49 13.35
C LEU A 312 4.77 -27.38 13.71
N GLU A 313 5.39 -28.03 12.74
CA GLU A 313 6.60 -28.81 12.96
C GLU A 313 7.75 -27.97 13.53
N SER A 314 7.92 -26.75 13.05
CA SER A 314 8.97 -25.83 13.53
C SER A 314 8.76 -25.44 14.99
N VAL A 315 7.50 -25.18 15.39
CA VAL A 315 7.15 -24.87 16.79
C VAL A 315 7.42 -26.08 17.69
N LEU A 316 6.94 -27.26 17.30
CA LEU A 316 7.11 -28.51 18.10
C LEU A 316 8.58 -28.91 18.27
N ARG A 317 9.42 -28.69 17.26
CA ARG A 317 10.86 -28.97 17.38
C ARG A 317 11.58 -28.03 18.36
N ASN A 318 11.11 -26.78 18.48
CA ASN A 318 11.73 -25.83 19.42
C ASN A 318 11.23 -25.95 20.84
N GLU A 319 10.09 -26.60 21.10
CA GLU A 319 9.64 -26.93 22.47
C GLU A 319 10.40 -28.13 23.08
N SER A 320 11.22 -28.82 22.30
CA SER A 320 12.05 -29.94 22.75
C SER A 320 13.49 -29.52 23.08
N LEU A 321 13.80 -28.25 23.10
CA LEU A 321 15.05 -27.65 23.58
C LEU A 321 14.85 -26.89 24.91
#